data_583edab793572615bf952f0900d2278e
#
_entry.id   583edab793572615bf952f0900d2278e
#
_cell.length_a   1.000
_cell.length_b   1.000
_cell.length_c   1.000
_cell.angle_alpha   90.00
_cell.angle_beta   90.00
_cell.angle_gamma   90.00
#
_symmetry.space_group_name_H-M   'P 1'
#
loop_
_entity.id
_entity.type
_entity.pdbx_description
1 polymer ?
#
loop_
_entity_poly.entity_id
_entity_poly.type
_entity_poly.pdbx_seq_one_letter_code
_entity_poly.pdbx_strand_id
1 'polypeptide(L)'
;MDGLRVIPVSNIELVYSLSAVADEIWHDHFVPIIGEAQVDYMLEKFLSPDALVEQINNGYQYYLFSYEYTFAGFAGVHKENGSLFLSKLYVHKDFRGKGIASYMFQQFVEMCKKNSLDKIWLTCNRHNANTLEVYKHWGFETVREEATDIGNGFVMDDYIMEYKIKK
;
A
#
# COMPACT_ATOMS: atom_id res chain seq x y z
N MET A 1 4.53 7.40 -17.64
CA MET A 1 5.67 6.45 -17.55
C MET A 1 5.47 5.38 -18.60
N ASP A 2 6.46 5.22 -19.46
CA ASP A 2 6.36 4.28 -20.57
C ASP A 2 6.34 2.84 -20.07
N GLY A 3 5.46 2.03 -20.66
CA GLY A 3 5.29 0.63 -20.31
C GLY A 3 4.44 0.35 -19.08
N LEU A 4 4.15 1.37 -18.27
CA LEU A 4 3.35 1.23 -17.05
C LEU A 4 1.86 1.48 -17.35
N ARG A 5 1.02 0.57 -16.89
CA ARG A 5 -0.43 0.75 -16.86
C ARG A 5 -0.92 0.63 -15.43
N VAL A 6 -1.76 1.57 -15.02
CA VAL A 6 -2.39 1.56 -13.70
C VAL A 6 -3.85 1.16 -13.90
N ILE A 7 -4.24 0.05 -13.31
CA ILE A 7 -5.54 -0.59 -13.55
C ILE A 7 -6.38 -0.49 -12.27
N PRO A 8 -7.46 0.31 -12.27
CA PRO A 8 -8.38 0.30 -11.13
C PRO A 8 -9.02 -1.08 -10.94
N VAL A 9 -9.04 -1.57 -9.70
CA VAL A 9 -9.61 -2.88 -9.38
C VAL A 9 -11.12 -2.71 -9.22
N SER A 10 -11.86 -2.93 -10.32
CA SER A 10 -13.28 -2.64 -10.43
C SER A 10 -14.18 -3.85 -10.63
N ASN A 11 -13.62 -5.07 -10.68
CA ASN A 11 -14.37 -6.30 -10.85
C ASN A 11 -13.73 -7.44 -10.08
N ILE A 12 -14.47 -8.55 -9.94
CA ILE A 12 -14.04 -9.69 -9.13
C ILE A 12 -12.80 -10.39 -9.69
N GLU A 13 -12.62 -10.43 -10.99
CA GLU A 13 -11.45 -11.04 -11.61
C GLU A 13 -10.17 -10.28 -11.23
N LEU A 14 -10.25 -8.95 -11.23
CA LEU A 14 -9.13 -8.10 -10.79
C LEU A 14 -8.88 -8.22 -9.28
N VAL A 15 -9.91 -8.45 -8.48
CA VAL A 15 -9.74 -8.73 -7.05
C VAL A 15 -8.93 -10.01 -6.84
N TYR A 16 -9.23 -11.08 -7.55
CA TYR A 16 -8.45 -12.32 -7.47
C TYR A 16 -7.01 -12.11 -7.93
N SER A 17 -6.80 -11.37 -9.02
CA SER A 17 -5.45 -11.03 -9.49
C SER A 17 -4.68 -10.22 -8.44
N LEU A 18 -5.33 -9.24 -7.82
CA LEU A 18 -4.75 -8.42 -6.76
C LEU A 18 -4.33 -9.28 -5.57
N SER A 19 -5.21 -10.17 -5.10
CA SER A 19 -4.90 -11.06 -3.98
C SER A 19 -3.69 -11.93 -4.26
N ALA A 20 -3.58 -12.47 -5.48
CA ALA A 20 -2.45 -13.30 -5.89
C ALA A 20 -1.14 -12.51 -5.97
N VAL A 21 -1.17 -11.30 -6.52
CA VAL A 21 0.00 -10.41 -6.59
C VAL A 21 0.45 -10.02 -5.18
N ALA A 22 -0.49 -9.68 -4.31
CA ALA A 22 -0.19 -9.30 -2.92
C ALA A 22 0.44 -10.47 -2.16
N ASP A 23 -0.06 -11.68 -2.33
CA ASP A 23 0.50 -12.90 -1.71
C ASP A 23 1.97 -13.06 -2.06
N GLU A 24 2.31 -13.00 -3.33
CA GLU A 24 3.69 -13.15 -3.80
C GLU A 24 4.60 -12.04 -3.26
N ILE A 25 4.18 -10.78 -3.37
CA ILE A 25 4.98 -9.64 -2.93
C ILE A 25 5.19 -9.66 -1.41
N TRP A 26 4.15 -9.92 -0.64
CA TRP A 26 4.23 -9.90 0.82
C TRP A 26 5.06 -11.05 1.38
N HIS A 27 4.99 -12.25 0.80
CA HIS A 27 5.86 -13.35 1.21
C HIS A 27 7.33 -13.01 0.98
N ASP A 28 7.65 -12.44 -0.16
CA ASP A 28 9.02 -12.05 -0.46
C ASP A 28 9.52 -10.93 0.45
N HIS A 29 8.69 -9.91 0.67
CA HIS A 29 9.10 -8.69 1.38
C HIS A 29 9.04 -8.82 2.90
N PHE A 30 7.95 -9.37 3.44
CA PHE A 30 7.67 -9.32 4.87
C PHE A 30 8.08 -10.55 5.67
N VAL A 31 8.23 -11.72 5.06
CA VAL A 31 8.66 -12.91 5.80
C VAL A 31 9.99 -12.67 6.55
N PRO A 32 11.01 -12.05 5.92
CA PRO A 32 12.24 -11.73 6.65
C PRO A 32 12.07 -10.73 7.80
N ILE A 33 10.97 -9.97 7.83
CA ILE A 33 10.74 -8.90 8.81
C ILE A 33 9.89 -9.39 9.97
N ILE A 34 8.77 -10.07 9.69
CA ILE A 34 7.77 -10.44 10.71
C ILE A 34 7.46 -11.95 10.76
N GLY A 35 8.08 -12.75 9.89
CA GLY A 35 7.90 -14.21 9.84
C GLY A 35 6.72 -14.64 9.01
N GLU A 36 6.79 -15.91 8.54
CA GLU A 36 5.80 -16.49 7.63
C GLU A 36 4.40 -16.57 8.25
N ALA A 37 4.31 -16.99 9.52
CA ALA A 37 3.01 -17.18 10.18
C ALA A 37 2.22 -15.87 10.26
N GLN A 38 2.88 -14.77 10.58
CA GLN A 38 2.22 -13.47 10.65
C GLN A 38 1.85 -12.96 9.26
N VAL A 39 2.71 -13.17 8.26
CA VAL A 39 2.40 -12.80 6.87
C VAL A 39 1.17 -13.54 6.37
N ASP A 40 1.10 -14.86 6.58
CA ASP A 40 -0.05 -15.68 6.17
C ASP A 40 -1.33 -15.20 6.84
N TYR A 41 -1.27 -14.90 8.13
CA TYR A 41 -2.41 -14.39 8.89
C TYR A 41 -2.89 -13.04 8.33
N MET A 42 -1.96 -12.13 8.08
CA MET A 42 -2.28 -10.79 7.57
C MET A 42 -2.83 -10.81 6.15
N LEU A 43 -2.29 -11.68 5.30
CA LEU A 43 -2.80 -11.85 3.92
C LEU A 43 -4.24 -12.32 3.94
N GLU A 44 -4.57 -13.31 4.77
CA GLU A 44 -5.95 -13.80 4.88
C GLU A 44 -6.89 -12.73 5.44
N LYS A 45 -6.46 -12.03 6.46
CA LYS A 45 -7.28 -11.02 7.14
C LYS A 45 -7.51 -9.76 6.30
N PHE A 46 -6.48 -9.30 5.57
CA PHE A 46 -6.49 -7.98 4.92
C PHE A 46 -6.49 -8.02 3.40
N LEU A 47 -5.99 -9.09 2.79
CA LEU A 47 -5.75 -9.15 1.34
C LEU A 47 -6.32 -10.41 0.68
N SER A 48 -7.14 -11.18 1.39
CA SER A 48 -7.95 -12.22 0.75
C SER A 48 -9.01 -11.59 -0.15
N PRO A 49 -9.52 -12.33 -1.15
CA PRO A 49 -10.57 -11.78 -2.03
C PRO A 49 -11.78 -11.23 -1.25
N ASP A 50 -12.25 -11.93 -0.23
CA ASP A 50 -13.39 -11.48 0.58
C ASP A 50 -13.07 -10.19 1.35
N ALA A 51 -11.87 -10.10 1.95
CA ALA A 51 -11.43 -8.91 2.66
C ALA A 51 -11.32 -7.71 1.72
N LEU A 52 -10.80 -7.91 0.52
CA LEU A 52 -10.66 -6.86 -0.49
C LEU A 52 -12.03 -6.36 -0.97
N VAL A 53 -12.97 -7.27 -1.22
CA VAL A 53 -14.33 -6.87 -1.61
C VAL A 53 -14.98 -6.02 -0.53
N GLU A 54 -14.86 -6.42 0.74
CA GLU A 54 -15.40 -5.64 1.86
C GLU A 54 -14.79 -4.25 1.93
N GLN A 55 -13.47 -4.15 1.79
CA GLN A 55 -12.77 -2.84 1.80
C GLN A 55 -13.22 -1.96 0.65
N ILE A 56 -13.34 -2.51 -0.56
CA ILE A 56 -13.78 -1.76 -1.73
C ILE A 56 -15.22 -1.26 -1.53
N ASN A 57 -16.09 -2.09 -0.96
CA ASN A 57 -17.46 -1.68 -0.62
C ASN A 57 -17.50 -0.57 0.44
N ASN A 58 -16.45 -0.46 1.25
CA ASN A 58 -16.32 0.57 2.30
C ASN A 58 -15.49 1.78 1.85
N GLY A 59 -15.27 1.95 0.55
CA GLY A 59 -14.67 3.14 0.00
C GLY A 59 -13.17 3.05 -0.32
N TYR A 60 -12.53 1.90 -0.11
CA TYR A 60 -11.15 1.71 -0.52
C TYR A 60 -11.06 1.62 -2.03
N GLN A 61 -10.02 2.23 -2.59
CA GLN A 61 -9.72 2.15 -4.01
C GLN A 61 -8.39 1.42 -4.17
N TYR A 62 -8.43 0.32 -4.91
CA TYR A 62 -7.24 -0.48 -5.20
C TYR A 62 -6.84 -0.36 -6.66
N TYR A 63 -5.54 -0.44 -6.90
CA TYR A 63 -4.94 -0.34 -8.24
C TYR A 63 -3.91 -1.44 -8.41
N LEU A 64 -3.94 -2.11 -9.56
CA LEU A 64 -2.88 -3.01 -10.00
C LEU A 64 -1.96 -2.27 -10.96
N PHE A 65 -0.67 -2.53 -10.87
CA PHE A 65 0.33 -2.00 -11.78
C PHE A 65 0.73 -3.10 -12.74
N SER A 66 0.62 -2.83 -14.04
CA SER A 66 1.14 -3.70 -15.09
C SER A 66 2.30 -2.99 -15.78
N TYR A 67 3.44 -3.64 -15.84
CA TYR A 67 4.61 -3.14 -16.54
C TYR A 67 4.96 -4.11 -17.65
N GLU A 68 4.88 -3.63 -18.89
CA GLU A 68 5.11 -4.46 -20.08
C GLU A 68 4.32 -5.79 -20.02
N TYR A 69 3.01 -5.67 -19.72
CA TYR A 69 2.03 -6.78 -19.67
C TYR A 69 2.21 -7.78 -18.52
N THR A 70 3.05 -7.45 -17.52
CA THR A 70 3.23 -8.27 -16.32
C THR A 70 2.83 -7.48 -15.08
N PHE A 71 2.10 -8.09 -14.15
CA PHE A 71 1.76 -7.41 -12.90
C PHE A 71 3.02 -7.14 -12.09
N ALA A 72 3.24 -5.85 -11.80
CA ALA A 72 4.46 -5.35 -11.16
C ALA A 72 4.22 -4.88 -9.72
N GLY A 73 2.98 -4.74 -9.29
CA GLY A 73 2.68 -4.24 -7.96
C GLY A 73 1.23 -3.80 -7.80
N PHE A 74 0.97 -3.20 -6.65
CA PHE A 74 -0.38 -2.73 -6.34
C PHE A 74 -0.36 -1.61 -5.31
N ALA A 75 -1.47 -0.87 -5.23
CA ALA A 75 -1.69 0.13 -4.20
C ALA A 75 -3.15 0.12 -3.73
N GLY A 76 -3.35 0.57 -2.51
CA GLY A 76 -4.68 0.78 -1.94
C GLY A 76 -4.73 2.10 -1.20
N VAL A 77 -5.78 2.88 -1.42
CA VAL A 77 -6.01 4.16 -0.76
C VAL A 77 -7.44 4.27 -0.28
N HIS A 78 -7.64 5.12 0.74
CA HIS A 78 -8.96 5.42 1.27
C HIS A 78 -9.07 6.92 1.51
N LYS A 79 -10.04 7.57 0.85
CA LYS A 79 -10.31 8.99 1.09
C LYS A 79 -11.03 9.14 2.40
N GLU A 80 -10.50 10.01 3.24
CA GLU A 80 -11.05 10.32 4.56
C GLU A 80 -11.33 11.81 4.64
N ASN A 81 -11.91 12.25 5.76
CA ASN A 81 -12.19 13.66 5.96
C ASN A 81 -10.87 14.46 6.08
N GLY A 82 -10.53 15.16 5.01
CA GLY A 82 -9.33 16.00 4.93
C GLY A 82 -8.03 15.28 4.60
N SER A 83 -8.02 13.94 4.49
CA SER A 83 -6.80 13.19 4.25
C SER A 83 -7.00 12.00 3.31
N LEU A 84 -5.90 11.51 2.77
CA LEU A 84 -5.85 10.26 2.01
C LEU A 84 -5.02 9.25 2.81
N PHE A 85 -5.64 8.13 3.17
CA PHE A 85 -4.91 7.01 3.77
C PHE A 85 -4.28 6.16 2.67
N LEU A 86 -2.95 6.15 2.61
CA LEU A 86 -2.20 5.26 1.73
C LEU A 86 -2.01 3.92 2.44
N SER A 87 -2.99 3.03 2.27
CA SER A 87 -3.04 1.76 2.96
C SER A 87 -1.97 0.78 2.48
N LYS A 88 -1.73 0.75 1.16
CA LYS A 88 -0.79 -0.17 0.52
C LYS A 88 -0.11 0.52 -0.66
N LEU A 89 1.19 0.27 -0.81
CA LEU A 89 1.95 0.65 -2.01
C LEU A 89 3.17 -0.27 -2.09
N TYR A 90 3.11 -1.26 -2.96
CA TYR A 90 4.14 -2.28 -3.07
C TYR A 90 4.47 -2.57 -4.53
N VAL A 91 5.77 -2.72 -4.81
CA VAL A 91 6.28 -3.06 -6.14
C VAL A 91 7.04 -4.39 -6.02
N HIS A 92 6.75 -5.31 -6.93
CA HIS A 92 7.46 -6.60 -6.99
C HIS A 92 8.96 -6.38 -7.19
N LYS A 93 9.77 -7.21 -6.56
CA LYS A 93 11.24 -7.06 -6.55
C LYS A 93 11.85 -6.94 -7.95
N ASP A 94 11.30 -7.67 -8.93
CA ASP A 94 11.81 -7.67 -10.30
C ASP A 94 11.55 -6.36 -11.05
N PHE A 95 10.69 -5.51 -10.51
CA PHE A 95 10.31 -4.22 -11.11
C PHE A 95 10.75 -3.01 -10.29
N ARG A 96 11.51 -3.23 -9.21
CA ARG A 96 12.05 -2.12 -8.41
C ARG A 96 13.13 -1.37 -9.17
N GLY A 97 13.38 -0.12 -8.77
CA GLY A 97 14.38 0.73 -9.42
C GLY A 97 13.93 1.36 -10.72
N LYS A 98 12.65 1.24 -11.08
CA LYS A 98 12.08 1.84 -12.31
C LYS A 98 11.26 3.10 -12.02
N GLY A 99 11.13 3.49 -10.75
CA GLY A 99 10.38 4.68 -10.36
C GLY A 99 8.86 4.49 -10.28
N ILE A 100 8.36 3.24 -10.25
CA ILE A 100 6.92 2.96 -10.23
C ILE A 100 6.27 3.49 -8.95
N ALA A 101 6.84 3.18 -7.78
CA ALA A 101 6.28 3.63 -6.49
C ALA A 101 6.27 5.16 -6.40
N SER A 102 7.35 5.81 -6.80
CA SER A 102 7.46 7.27 -6.82
C SER A 102 6.42 7.89 -7.75
N TYR A 103 6.24 7.31 -8.94
CA TYR A 103 5.21 7.74 -9.88
C TYR A 103 3.82 7.65 -9.26
N MET A 104 3.51 6.53 -8.62
CA MET A 104 2.19 6.35 -7.97
C MET A 104 2.00 7.32 -6.81
N PHE A 105 3.03 7.55 -6.00
CA PHE A 105 2.95 8.57 -4.95
C PHE A 105 2.57 9.93 -5.52
N GLN A 106 3.19 10.35 -6.61
CA GLN A 106 2.85 11.62 -7.27
C GLN A 106 1.40 11.63 -7.78
N GLN A 107 0.91 10.51 -8.29
CA GLN A 107 -0.50 10.40 -8.70
C GLN A 107 -1.44 10.59 -7.50
N PHE A 108 -1.09 10.06 -6.34
CA PHE A 108 -1.89 10.26 -5.12
C PHE A 108 -1.80 11.68 -4.60
N VAL A 109 -0.67 12.36 -4.75
CA VAL A 109 -0.54 13.79 -4.44
C VAL A 109 -1.50 14.59 -5.33
N GLU A 110 -1.53 14.32 -6.63
CA GLU A 110 -2.47 14.97 -7.54
C GLU A 110 -3.93 14.67 -7.20
N MET A 111 -4.22 13.44 -6.80
CA MET A 111 -5.57 13.07 -6.33
C MET A 111 -5.97 13.92 -5.11
N CYS A 112 -5.07 14.13 -4.17
CA CYS A 112 -5.32 14.99 -3.01
C CYS A 112 -5.60 16.42 -3.41
N LYS A 113 -4.84 16.96 -4.35
CA LYS A 113 -5.06 18.32 -4.84
C LYS A 113 -6.43 18.48 -5.49
N LYS A 114 -6.84 17.50 -6.30
CA LYS A 114 -8.15 17.52 -6.98
C LYS A 114 -9.32 17.38 -6.02
N ASN A 115 -9.12 16.70 -4.89
CA ASN A 115 -10.18 16.43 -3.92
C ASN A 115 -10.09 17.33 -2.68
N SER A 116 -9.21 18.33 -2.70
CA SER A 116 -8.99 19.25 -1.59
C SER A 116 -8.65 18.54 -0.27
N LEU A 117 -7.82 17.50 -0.36
CA LEU A 117 -7.29 16.77 0.79
C LEU A 117 -5.96 17.40 1.20
N ASP A 118 -5.73 17.51 2.52
CA ASP A 118 -4.61 18.26 3.07
C ASP A 118 -3.35 17.45 3.25
N LYS A 119 -3.48 16.12 3.36
CA LYS A 119 -2.35 15.26 3.65
C LYS A 119 -2.58 13.83 3.18
N ILE A 120 -1.45 13.12 3.02
CA ILE A 120 -1.43 11.66 2.87
C ILE A 120 -0.83 11.09 4.14
N TRP A 121 -1.43 10.05 4.71
CA TRP A 121 -0.87 9.37 5.86
C TRP A 121 -0.78 7.88 5.62
N LEU A 122 0.14 7.22 6.31
CA LEU A 122 0.36 5.80 6.18
C LEU A 122 0.89 5.22 7.49
N THR A 123 0.87 3.88 7.55
CA THR A 123 1.52 3.12 8.61
C THR A 123 2.68 2.34 7.99
N CYS A 124 3.79 2.24 8.69
CA CYS A 124 4.95 1.48 8.22
C CYS A 124 5.58 0.74 9.38
N ASN A 125 5.79 -0.58 9.22
CA ASN A 125 6.41 -1.40 10.26
C ASN A 125 7.76 -0.80 10.65
N ARG A 126 8.02 -0.70 11.97
CA ARG A 126 9.26 -0.09 12.47
C ARG A 126 10.53 -0.80 12.02
N HIS A 127 10.43 -2.08 11.66
CA HIS A 127 11.58 -2.87 11.20
C HIS A 127 11.72 -2.87 9.67
N ASN A 128 10.85 -2.19 8.95
CA ASN A 128 10.90 -2.04 7.49
C ASN A 128 11.79 -0.84 7.12
N ALA A 129 13.07 -0.95 7.44
CA ALA A 129 14.02 0.18 7.42
C ALA A 129 14.16 0.83 6.05
N ASN A 130 14.27 0.02 4.99
CA ASN A 130 14.44 0.55 3.63
C ASN A 130 13.22 1.34 3.18
N THR A 131 12.03 0.85 3.48
CA THR A 131 10.77 1.52 3.12
C THR A 131 10.60 2.82 3.92
N LEU A 132 10.95 2.81 5.21
CA LEU A 132 10.94 4.02 6.04
C LEU A 132 11.81 5.12 5.44
N GLU A 133 13.02 4.77 4.98
CA GLU A 133 13.92 5.74 4.36
C GLU A 133 13.35 6.30 3.04
N VAL A 134 12.68 5.46 2.26
CA VAL A 134 12.01 5.92 1.01
C VAL A 134 10.94 6.95 1.35
N TYR A 135 10.08 6.67 2.33
CA TYR A 135 9.02 7.60 2.73
C TYR A 135 9.58 8.92 3.27
N LYS A 136 10.62 8.86 4.09
CA LYS A 136 11.31 10.06 4.57
C LYS A 136 11.88 10.89 3.41
N HIS A 137 12.49 10.21 2.45
CA HIS A 137 13.03 10.88 1.25
C HIS A 137 11.94 11.58 0.45
N TRP A 138 10.72 11.01 0.40
CA TRP A 138 9.57 11.65 -0.28
C TRP A 138 9.01 12.84 0.51
N GLY A 139 9.39 13.00 1.76
CA GLY A 139 8.92 14.11 2.60
C GLY A 139 7.94 13.72 3.70
N PHE A 140 7.72 12.42 3.94
CA PHE A 140 6.92 11.96 5.07
C PHE A 140 7.66 12.17 6.38
N GLU A 141 6.91 12.52 7.43
CA GLU A 141 7.42 12.67 8.78
C GLU A 141 6.69 11.71 9.70
N THR A 142 7.42 11.10 10.64
CA THR A 142 6.80 10.25 11.67
C THR A 142 6.11 11.16 12.69
N VAL A 143 4.82 10.95 12.90
CA VAL A 143 4.02 11.75 13.84
C VAL A 143 3.72 11.02 15.13
N ARG A 144 3.72 9.69 15.12
CA ARG A 144 3.56 8.85 16.31
C ARG A 144 3.94 7.41 16.02
N GLU A 145 4.03 6.62 17.09
CA GLU A 145 4.20 5.17 17.02
C GLU A 145 2.92 4.51 17.53
N GLU A 146 2.60 3.35 17.00
CA GLU A 146 1.39 2.62 17.37
C GLU A 146 1.62 1.11 17.27
N ALA A 147 1.30 0.40 18.34
CA ALA A 147 1.31 -1.06 18.36
C ALA A 147 -0.15 -1.52 18.40
N THR A 148 -0.60 -2.21 17.36
CA THR A 148 -1.98 -2.64 17.20
C THR A 148 -2.09 -4.15 17.27
N ASP A 149 -2.89 -4.67 18.21
CA ASP A 149 -3.23 -6.08 18.27
C ASP A 149 -4.16 -6.41 17.10
N ILE A 150 -3.74 -7.31 16.21
CA ILE A 150 -4.53 -7.72 15.05
C ILE A 150 -5.18 -9.09 15.21
N GLY A 151 -5.08 -9.68 16.42
CA GLY A 151 -5.64 -10.99 16.73
C GLY A 151 -4.62 -12.11 16.56
N ASN A 152 -4.99 -13.29 17.00
CA ASN A 152 -4.19 -14.51 16.92
C ASN A 152 -2.76 -14.38 17.53
N GLY A 153 -2.61 -13.46 18.48
CA GLY A 153 -1.31 -13.21 19.13
C GLY A 153 -0.36 -12.33 18.34
N PHE A 154 -0.79 -11.79 17.22
CA PHE A 154 0.05 -10.93 16.37
C PHE A 154 -0.19 -9.45 16.64
N VAL A 155 0.89 -8.67 16.47
CA VAL A 155 0.88 -7.21 16.67
C VAL A 155 1.47 -6.53 15.43
N MET A 156 0.82 -5.47 14.99
CA MET A 156 1.40 -4.53 14.03
C MET A 156 2.08 -3.40 14.80
N ASP A 157 3.40 -3.35 14.75
CA ASP A 157 4.22 -2.35 15.45
C ASP A 157 4.72 -1.33 14.43
N ASP A 158 4.02 -0.22 14.33
CA ASP A 158 4.16 0.71 13.22
C ASP A 158 4.56 2.11 13.64
N TYR A 159 5.24 2.81 12.73
CA TYR A 159 5.27 4.27 12.70
C TYR A 159 4.10 4.77 11.88
N ILE A 160 3.44 5.82 12.38
CA ILE A 160 2.42 6.56 11.63
C ILE A 160 3.12 7.76 11.01
N MET A 161 3.04 7.89 9.70
CA MET A 161 3.75 8.93 8.95
C MET A 161 2.77 9.77 8.15
N GLU A 162 3.09 11.06 7.99
CA GLU A 162 2.26 12.02 7.26
C GLU A 162 3.09 12.82 6.26
N TYR A 163 2.48 13.10 5.12
CA TYR A 163 2.98 14.01 4.10
C TYR A 163 1.94 15.11 3.88
N LYS A 164 2.34 16.35 4.09
CA LYS A 164 1.44 17.50 3.88
C LYS A 164 1.43 17.90 2.42
N ILE A 165 0.22 18.06 1.87
CA ILE A 165 0.06 18.48 0.48
C ILE A 165 0.47 19.95 0.36
N LYS A 166 1.39 20.21 -0.57
CA LYS A 166 1.86 21.58 -0.86
C LYS A 166 0.84 22.27 -1.76
N LYS A 167 0.41 23.43 -1.30
CA LYS A 167 -0.56 24.27 -2.02
C LYS A 167 0.13 25.32 -2.89
#